data_b3f9e6db8faeee9def8742c2f6e1f4e8
#
_entry.id   b3f9e6db8faeee9def8742c2f6e1f4e8
#
_cell.length_a   1.000
_cell.length_b   1.000
_cell.length_c   1.000
_cell.angle_alpha   90.00
_cell.angle_beta   90.00
_cell.angle_gamma   90.00
#
_symmetry.space_group_name_H-M   'P 1'
#
loop_
_entity.id
_entity.type
_entity.pdbx_description
1 polymer ?
#
loop_
_entity_poly.entity_id
_entity_poly.type
_entity_poly.pdbx_seq_one_letter_code
_entity_poly.pdbx_strand_id
1 'polypeptide(L)'
;MKVAIAVIAVGAALAALTACSSSPGAPTTAPTVSATARPTPTGSIPPDGLDAGEVLPTAAPATAASLRAAVTLAGNVMTAFARPTVDATTWINGLYPFLTQSAAAAYSGTDPAQVPVHTVLRPGAVVEGSTAYALVVRVPTDVGEYTVSLTRKKASDPWLAERITPPQG
;
A
#
# COMPACT_ATOMS: atom_id res chain seq x y z
N MET A 1 -3.40 52.69 -1.68
CA MET A 1 -3.64 52.54 -3.13
C MET A 1 -4.72 51.54 -3.33
N LYS A 2 -5.84 51.93 -3.93
CA LYS A 2 -7.04 51.12 -4.21
C LYS A 2 -6.84 50.42 -5.54
N VAL A 3 -7.05 49.13 -5.66
CA VAL A 3 -7.24 48.38 -6.92
C VAL A 3 -8.25 47.27 -6.63
N ALA A 4 -9.38 47.47 -6.99
CA ALA A 4 -10.30 47.12 -8.06
C ALA A 4 -10.58 45.62 -8.15
N ILE A 5 -11.81 45.29 -7.75
CA ILE A 5 -12.56 44.04 -7.91
C ILE A 5 -12.89 43.84 -9.39
N ALA A 6 -12.59 42.71 -9.98
CA ALA A 6 -13.20 42.24 -11.23
C ALA A 6 -13.99 40.99 -10.96
N VAL A 7 -15.29 41.13 -10.97
CA VAL A 7 -16.31 40.06 -11.02
C VAL A 7 -16.47 39.68 -12.49
N ILE A 8 -16.30 38.44 -12.83
CA ILE A 8 -16.79 37.88 -14.11
C ILE A 8 -17.74 36.73 -13.77
N ALA A 9 -18.97 36.98 -14.18
CA ALA A 9 -20.10 36.09 -14.07
C ALA A 9 -20.29 35.25 -15.36
N VAL A 10 -20.97 34.11 -15.21
CA VAL A 10 -21.89 33.46 -16.18
C VAL A 10 -21.29 32.50 -17.21
N GLY A 11 -21.78 31.27 -17.12
CA GLY A 11 -21.76 30.27 -18.16
C GLY A 11 -22.45 28.98 -17.75
N ALA A 12 -23.78 28.99 -17.66
CA ALA A 12 -24.58 27.76 -17.54
C ALA A 12 -24.64 27.07 -18.91
N ALA A 13 -24.27 25.81 -18.99
CA ALA A 13 -24.55 24.92 -20.13
C ALA A 13 -25.28 23.68 -19.64
N LEU A 14 -26.58 23.63 -19.93
CA LEU A 14 -27.39 22.41 -19.90
C LEU A 14 -26.98 21.55 -21.11
N ALA A 15 -26.73 20.26 -20.89
CA ALA A 15 -26.69 19.27 -21.95
C ALA A 15 -27.42 18.00 -21.53
N ALA A 16 -28.42 17.73 -22.26
CA ALA A 16 -29.38 16.69 -22.51
C ALA A 16 -29.02 15.26 -22.09
N LEU A 17 -30.04 14.63 -21.44
CA LEU A 17 -30.20 13.18 -21.28
C LEU A 17 -30.45 12.51 -22.64
N THR A 18 -29.66 11.52 -22.97
CA THR A 18 -30.02 10.54 -24.00
C THR A 18 -30.31 9.21 -23.31
N ALA A 19 -31.60 8.87 -23.29
CA ALA A 19 -32.11 7.57 -22.88
C ALA A 19 -31.77 6.53 -23.96
N CYS A 20 -31.02 5.46 -23.60
CA CYS A 20 -30.89 4.28 -24.44
C CYS A 20 -31.94 3.25 -24.02
N SER A 21 -32.82 2.98 -24.97
CA SER A 21 -33.91 2.01 -25.00
C SER A 21 -33.37 0.58 -24.89
N SER A 22 -33.86 -0.18 -23.94
CA SER A 22 -33.65 -1.62 -23.82
C SER A 22 -34.60 -2.39 -24.73
N SER A 23 -34.08 -3.10 -25.73
CA SER A 23 -34.82 -4.10 -26.51
C SER A 23 -34.88 -5.43 -25.75
N PRO A 24 -36.04 -6.10 -25.68
CA PRO A 24 -36.12 -7.46 -25.15
C PRO A 24 -35.65 -8.45 -26.22
N GLY A 25 -34.48 -9.07 -25.99
CA GLY A 25 -33.95 -10.16 -26.80
C GLY A 25 -34.65 -11.49 -26.48
N ALA A 26 -34.98 -12.23 -27.54
CA ALA A 26 -35.65 -13.52 -27.57
C ALA A 26 -34.91 -14.61 -26.76
N PRO A 27 -35.61 -15.70 -26.33
CA PRO A 27 -35.01 -16.78 -25.60
C PRO A 27 -34.10 -17.62 -26.48
N THR A 28 -32.79 -17.57 -26.21
CA THR A 28 -31.82 -18.46 -26.81
C THR A 28 -31.89 -19.82 -26.11
N THR A 29 -32.31 -20.83 -26.89
CA THR A 29 -32.25 -22.26 -26.48
C THR A 29 -30.83 -22.63 -26.09
N ALA A 30 -30.67 -23.08 -24.84
CA ALA A 30 -29.40 -23.60 -24.35
C ALA A 30 -29.05 -24.91 -25.10
N PRO A 31 -27.80 -25.08 -25.57
CA PRO A 31 -27.35 -26.37 -26.05
C PRO A 31 -27.21 -27.34 -24.89
N THR A 32 -27.93 -28.44 -24.95
CA THR A 32 -27.77 -29.58 -24.06
C THR A 32 -26.37 -30.17 -24.28
N VAL A 33 -25.44 -29.85 -23.44
CA VAL A 33 -24.14 -30.52 -23.39
C VAL A 33 -24.34 -31.90 -22.70
N SER A 34 -24.27 -32.96 -23.52
CA SER A 34 -24.13 -34.32 -23.00
C SER A 34 -22.89 -34.38 -22.13
N ALA A 35 -23.09 -34.61 -20.83
CA ALA A 35 -22.01 -34.89 -19.90
C ALA A 35 -21.35 -36.22 -20.28
N THR A 36 -20.28 -36.14 -21.05
CA THR A 36 -19.37 -37.30 -21.21
C THR A 36 -18.73 -37.56 -19.86
N ALA A 37 -19.04 -38.71 -19.28
CA ALA A 37 -18.48 -39.16 -18.01
C ALA A 37 -16.95 -39.14 -18.08
N ARG A 38 -16.35 -38.22 -17.35
CA ARG A 38 -14.90 -38.18 -17.13
C ARG A 38 -14.49 -39.45 -16.40
N PRO A 39 -13.52 -40.21 -16.89
CA PRO A 39 -13.03 -41.36 -16.12
C PRO A 39 -12.43 -40.82 -14.81
N THR A 40 -12.94 -41.31 -13.70
CA THR A 40 -12.37 -41.08 -12.37
C THR A 40 -10.98 -41.73 -12.38
N PRO A 41 -9.90 -41.00 -12.14
CA PRO A 41 -8.61 -41.64 -11.92
C PRO A 41 -8.68 -42.34 -10.56
N THR A 42 -8.84 -43.65 -10.57
CA THR A 42 -8.56 -44.48 -9.40
C THR A 42 -7.04 -44.56 -9.25
N GLY A 43 -6.46 -43.46 -8.84
CA GLY A 43 -5.12 -43.42 -8.28
C GLY A 43 -5.27 -43.61 -6.79
N SER A 44 -4.98 -44.78 -6.28
CA SER A 44 -4.66 -44.94 -4.86
C SER A 44 -3.48 -44.03 -4.57
N ILE A 45 -3.74 -42.92 -3.87
CA ILE A 45 -2.68 -42.18 -3.21
C ILE A 45 -2.16 -43.13 -2.13
N PRO A 46 -0.86 -43.50 -2.17
CA PRO A 46 -0.28 -44.20 -1.04
C PRO A 46 -0.45 -43.30 0.18
N PRO A 47 -0.73 -43.82 1.37
CA PRO A 47 -0.62 -43.08 2.60
C PRO A 47 0.87 -42.93 2.94
N ASP A 48 1.64 -42.30 2.03
CA ASP A 48 2.97 -41.87 2.40
C ASP A 48 2.76 -40.70 3.35
N GLY A 49 3.26 -40.98 4.56
CA GLY A 49 3.15 -40.13 5.69
C GLY A 49 3.37 -38.66 5.30
N LEU A 50 2.44 -37.88 5.73
CA LEU A 50 2.72 -36.45 5.97
C LEU A 50 3.93 -36.50 6.90
N ASP A 51 5.11 -36.35 6.31
CA ASP A 51 6.33 -36.13 7.08
C ASP A 51 6.00 -34.95 8.01
N ALA A 52 6.00 -35.29 9.28
CA ALA A 52 5.65 -34.37 10.35
C ALA A 52 6.45 -33.11 10.16
N GLY A 53 5.77 -32.09 9.63
CA GLY A 53 6.20 -30.72 9.68
C GLY A 53 7.65 -30.49 9.29
N GLU A 54 7.90 -30.25 8.01
CA GLU A 54 9.04 -29.44 7.63
C GLU A 54 8.86 -28.08 8.34
N VAL A 55 9.53 -27.94 9.47
CA VAL A 55 9.52 -26.69 10.24
C VAL A 55 10.23 -25.67 9.35
N LEU A 56 9.45 -24.82 8.67
CA LEU A 56 10.01 -23.72 7.90
C LEU A 56 10.98 -22.95 8.81
N PRO A 57 12.22 -22.72 8.37
CA PRO A 57 13.19 -22.06 9.20
C PRO A 57 12.67 -20.68 9.62
N THR A 58 12.51 -20.48 10.91
CA THR A 58 12.10 -19.19 11.46
C THR A 58 13.16 -18.15 11.06
N ALA A 59 12.73 -17.07 10.43
CA ALA A 59 13.65 -16.00 10.05
C ALA A 59 14.38 -15.44 11.29
N ALA A 60 15.71 -15.29 11.18
CA ALA A 60 16.51 -14.77 12.26
C ALA A 60 16.04 -13.37 12.70
N PRO A 61 16.14 -13.03 13.99
CA PRO A 61 15.80 -11.70 14.47
C PRO A 61 16.76 -10.64 13.89
N ALA A 62 16.28 -9.42 13.77
CA ALA A 62 17.12 -8.30 13.37
C ALA A 62 18.13 -7.94 14.47
N THR A 63 19.36 -7.57 14.09
CA THR A 63 20.38 -7.09 15.03
C THR A 63 20.01 -5.71 15.60
N ALA A 64 20.53 -5.35 16.76
CA ALA A 64 20.32 -4.04 17.35
C ALA A 64 20.73 -2.86 16.43
N ALA A 65 21.81 -3.04 15.65
CA ALA A 65 22.23 -2.04 14.66
C ALA A 65 21.20 -1.91 13.54
N SER A 66 20.68 -3.03 13.06
CA SER A 66 19.64 -3.08 12.04
C SER A 66 18.32 -2.46 12.51
N LEU A 67 17.92 -2.68 13.76
CA LEU A 67 16.74 -2.06 14.38
C LEU A 67 16.89 -0.53 14.44
N ARG A 68 18.04 -0.02 14.84
CA ARG A 68 18.31 1.44 14.84
C ARG A 68 18.24 2.04 13.44
N ALA A 69 18.84 1.38 12.45
CA ALA A 69 18.76 1.81 11.06
C ALA A 69 17.31 1.86 10.54
N ALA A 70 16.49 0.88 10.91
CA ALA A 70 15.08 0.83 10.56
C ALA A 70 14.28 1.98 11.19
N VAL A 71 14.52 2.30 12.46
CA VAL A 71 13.86 3.44 13.15
C VAL A 71 14.26 4.75 12.48
N THR A 72 15.53 4.93 12.13
CA THR A 72 16.00 6.12 11.42
C THR A 72 15.34 6.24 10.04
N LEU A 73 15.28 5.14 9.29
CA LEU A 73 14.61 5.14 7.98
C LEU A 73 13.11 5.48 8.12
N ALA A 74 12.40 4.87 9.06
CA ALA A 74 10.98 5.16 9.28
C ALA A 74 10.74 6.64 9.62
N GLY A 75 11.62 7.25 10.40
CA GLY A 75 11.59 8.69 10.67
C GLY A 75 11.79 9.53 9.41
N ASN A 76 12.76 9.17 8.56
CA ASN A 76 13.02 9.87 7.29
C ASN A 76 11.84 9.73 6.32
N VAL A 77 11.26 8.52 6.21
CA VAL A 77 10.05 8.25 5.44
C VAL A 77 8.91 9.16 5.89
N MET A 78 8.63 9.19 7.19
CA MET A 78 7.53 9.99 7.73
C MET A 78 7.78 11.49 7.60
N THR A 79 9.03 11.95 7.72
CA THR A 79 9.39 13.35 7.48
C THR A 79 9.19 13.74 6.00
N ALA A 80 9.53 12.86 5.06
CA ALA A 80 9.29 13.09 3.65
C ALA A 80 7.79 12.99 3.28
N PHE A 81 7.04 12.14 3.98
CA PHE A 81 5.60 11.96 3.81
C PHE A 81 4.79 13.16 4.36
N ALA A 82 5.19 13.72 5.51
CA ALA A 82 4.52 14.81 6.21
C ALA A 82 4.82 16.19 5.60
N ARG A 83 4.60 16.34 4.27
CA ARG A 83 4.84 17.60 3.54
C ARG A 83 3.66 17.98 2.64
N PRO A 84 2.49 18.31 3.22
CA PRO A 84 1.27 18.55 2.45
C PRO A 84 1.32 19.84 1.60
N THR A 85 2.31 20.70 1.76
CA THR A 85 2.41 22.00 1.08
C THR A 85 3.28 21.99 -0.17
N VAL A 86 3.97 20.87 -0.47
CA VAL A 86 4.75 20.73 -1.70
C VAL A 86 3.90 20.16 -2.82
N ASP A 87 4.29 20.38 -4.08
CA ASP A 87 3.62 19.73 -5.22
C ASP A 87 3.85 18.22 -5.24
N ALA A 88 2.97 17.49 -5.96
CA ALA A 88 2.98 16.04 -5.99
C ALA A 88 4.29 15.44 -6.53
N THR A 89 4.92 16.09 -7.51
CA THR A 89 6.18 15.63 -8.10
C THR A 89 7.32 15.75 -7.09
N THR A 90 7.43 16.90 -6.43
CA THR A 90 8.42 17.12 -5.38
C THR A 90 8.21 16.19 -4.19
N TRP A 91 6.95 15.94 -3.84
CA TRP A 91 6.60 15.04 -2.74
C TRP A 91 7.03 13.60 -3.01
N ILE A 92 6.61 13.03 -4.14
CA ILE A 92 6.94 11.63 -4.47
C ILE A 92 8.45 11.44 -4.70
N ASN A 93 9.13 12.41 -5.34
CA ASN A 93 10.58 12.36 -5.53
C ASN A 93 11.34 12.38 -4.20
N GLY A 94 10.83 13.06 -3.19
CA GLY A 94 11.38 13.06 -1.83
C GLY A 94 11.19 11.74 -1.09
N LEU A 95 10.13 11.01 -1.39
CA LEU A 95 9.84 9.68 -0.82
C LEU A 95 10.54 8.54 -1.55
N TYR A 96 10.68 8.64 -2.86
CA TYR A 96 11.16 7.58 -3.74
C TYR A 96 12.42 6.84 -3.25
N PRO A 97 13.47 7.53 -2.72
CA PRO A 97 14.67 6.85 -2.26
C PRO A 97 14.47 5.88 -1.07
N PHE A 98 13.36 6.02 -0.37
CA PHE A 98 13.04 5.25 0.83
C PHE A 98 12.03 4.13 0.58
N LEU A 99 11.39 4.10 -0.59
CA LEU A 99 10.30 3.19 -0.90
C LEU A 99 10.77 1.96 -1.68
N THR A 100 10.05 0.85 -1.52
CA THR A 100 10.12 -0.23 -2.49
C THR A 100 9.49 0.21 -3.81
N GLN A 101 9.77 -0.50 -4.89
CA GLN A 101 9.18 -0.19 -6.20
C GLN A 101 7.64 -0.28 -6.17
N SER A 102 7.09 -1.27 -5.47
CA SER A 102 5.64 -1.42 -5.29
C SER A 102 5.03 -0.26 -4.51
N ALA A 103 5.67 0.16 -3.41
CA ALA A 103 5.23 1.31 -2.64
C ALA A 103 5.33 2.62 -3.46
N ALA A 104 6.43 2.83 -4.18
CA ALA A 104 6.59 4.00 -5.04
C ALA A 104 5.49 4.09 -6.11
N ALA A 105 5.13 2.96 -6.72
CA ALA A 105 4.01 2.91 -7.66
C ALA A 105 2.66 3.21 -6.98
N ALA A 106 2.43 2.69 -5.76
CA ALA A 106 1.20 2.92 -5.01
C ALA A 106 1.02 4.39 -4.58
N TYR A 107 2.12 5.08 -4.24
CA TYR A 107 2.07 6.47 -3.79
C TYR A 107 2.20 7.51 -4.93
N SER A 108 2.53 7.09 -6.16
CA SER A 108 2.79 8.01 -7.30
C SER A 108 1.61 8.93 -7.67
N GLY A 109 0.38 8.52 -7.37
CA GLY A 109 -0.84 9.31 -7.62
C GLY A 109 -1.38 10.04 -6.39
N THR A 110 -0.65 10.08 -5.28
CA THR A 110 -1.12 10.72 -4.05
C THR A 110 -1.06 12.24 -4.18
N ASP A 111 -2.15 12.91 -3.82
CA ASP A 111 -2.18 14.35 -3.61
C ASP A 111 -1.64 14.66 -2.21
N PRO A 112 -0.48 15.34 -2.08
CA PRO A 112 0.10 15.67 -0.78
C PRO A 112 -0.84 16.49 0.11
N ALA A 113 -1.70 17.33 -0.45
CA ALA A 113 -2.65 18.15 0.29
C ALA A 113 -3.71 17.30 1.04
N GLN A 114 -3.89 16.04 0.64
CA GLN A 114 -4.76 15.08 1.33
C GLN A 114 -4.06 14.31 2.45
N VAL A 115 -2.75 14.48 2.62
CA VAL A 115 -1.99 13.85 3.70
C VAL A 115 -2.22 14.64 5.00
N PRO A 116 -2.88 14.04 6.02
CA PRO A 116 -3.29 14.79 7.20
C PRO A 116 -2.15 15.05 8.19
N VAL A 117 -1.02 14.33 8.08
CA VAL A 117 0.12 14.48 8.98
C VAL A 117 1.04 15.62 8.54
N HIS A 118 1.44 16.45 9.51
CA HIS A 118 2.32 17.60 9.28
C HIS A 118 3.65 17.48 10.04
N THR A 119 3.68 16.75 11.16
CA THR A 119 4.85 16.72 12.04
C THR A 119 5.08 15.33 12.63
N VAL A 120 6.34 14.88 12.61
CA VAL A 120 6.82 13.73 13.38
C VAL A 120 7.25 14.23 14.75
N LEU A 121 6.64 13.73 15.82
CA LEU A 121 6.84 14.25 17.17
C LEU A 121 8.10 13.72 17.84
N ARG A 122 8.49 12.47 17.58
CA ARG A 122 9.65 11.79 18.17
C ARG A 122 10.04 10.57 17.36
N PRO A 123 11.24 9.99 17.59
CA PRO A 123 11.64 8.73 16.95
C PRO A 123 10.61 7.63 17.19
N GLY A 124 10.46 6.78 16.17
CA GLY A 124 9.55 5.64 16.24
C GLY A 124 10.08 4.51 17.14
N ALA A 125 9.23 3.51 17.36
CA ALA A 125 9.54 2.28 18.08
C ALA A 125 9.25 1.06 17.21
N VAL A 126 10.14 0.06 17.24
CA VAL A 126 9.93 -1.20 16.53
C VAL A 126 8.86 -2.02 17.25
N VAL A 127 7.94 -2.60 16.47
CA VAL A 127 6.94 -3.53 16.98
C VAL A 127 7.57 -4.92 17.17
N GLU A 128 7.11 -5.67 18.16
CA GLU A 128 7.54 -7.05 18.39
C GLU A 128 7.30 -7.96 17.16
N GLY A 129 8.04 -9.04 17.06
CA GLY A 129 7.95 -9.98 15.92
C GLY A 129 8.78 -9.58 14.71
N SER A 130 9.65 -8.57 14.84
CA SER A 130 10.55 -8.12 13.77
C SER A 130 11.62 -9.16 13.44
N THR A 131 11.84 -9.38 12.13
CA THR A 131 12.85 -10.29 11.61
C THR A 131 13.98 -9.54 10.92
N ALA A 132 15.02 -10.28 10.49
CA ALA A 132 16.12 -9.73 9.69
C ALA A 132 15.65 -9.18 8.31
N TYR A 133 14.45 -9.48 7.86
CA TYR A 133 13.96 -9.16 6.50
C TYR A 133 12.72 -8.26 6.47
N ALA A 134 11.94 -8.29 7.52
CA ALA A 134 10.72 -7.49 7.64
C ALA A 134 10.52 -7.02 9.07
N LEU A 135 10.13 -5.77 9.23
CA LEU A 135 9.80 -5.20 10.52
C LEU A 135 8.80 -4.04 10.39
N VAL A 136 8.23 -3.67 11.50
CA VAL A 136 7.25 -2.61 11.58
C VAL A 136 7.71 -1.59 12.61
N VAL A 137 7.67 -0.31 12.25
CA VAL A 137 7.99 0.81 13.15
C VAL A 137 6.75 1.65 13.34
N ARG A 138 6.36 1.89 14.58
CA ARG A 138 5.35 2.89 14.93
C ARG A 138 5.99 4.25 15.13
N VAL A 139 5.49 5.26 14.43
CA VAL A 139 6.04 6.62 14.45
C VAL A 139 4.97 7.60 14.93
N PRO A 140 5.15 8.22 16.09
CA PRO A 140 4.22 9.20 16.64
C PRO A 140 4.23 10.49 15.81
N THR A 141 3.04 10.96 15.46
CA THR A 141 2.81 12.19 14.69
C THR A 141 1.78 13.08 15.38
N ASP A 142 1.58 14.27 14.86
CA ASP A 142 0.59 15.25 15.34
C ASP A 142 -0.88 14.78 15.20
N VAL A 143 -1.14 13.78 14.34
CA VAL A 143 -2.48 13.22 14.12
C VAL A 143 -2.63 11.77 14.63
N GLY A 144 -1.67 11.30 15.40
CA GLY A 144 -1.67 9.94 15.95
C GLY A 144 -0.47 9.11 15.51
N GLU A 145 -0.49 7.82 15.83
CA GLU A 145 0.64 6.93 15.58
C GLU A 145 0.54 6.25 14.21
N TYR A 146 1.44 6.59 13.30
CA TYR A 146 1.57 5.92 12.01
C TYR A 146 2.40 4.65 12.12
N THR A 147 2.07 3.68 11.29
CA THR A 147 2.80 2.42 11.19
C THR A 147 3.53 2.35 9.86
N VAL A 148 4.85 2.18 9.89
CA VAL A 148 5.71 2.03 8.70
C VAL A 148 6.20 0.59 8.63
N SER A 149 5.75 -0.14 7.61
CA SER A 149 6.22 -1.50 7.31
C SER A 149 7.48 -1.40 6.46
N LEU A 150 8.56 -2.02 6.92
CA LEU A 150 9.87 -2.01 6.27
C LEU A 150 10.25 -3.43 5.83
N THR A 151 10.91 -3.52 4.69
CA THR A 151 11.39 -4.79 4.13
C THR A 151 12.76 -4.64 3.49
N ARG A 152 13.46 -5.77 3.31
CA ARG A 152 14.69 -5.89 2.51
C ARG A 152 14.86 -7.31 2.02
N LYS A 153 15.58 -7.48 0.90
CA LYS A 153 15.78 -8.80 0.29
C LYS A 153 16.87 -9.63 0.99
N LYS A 154 17.91 -8.98 1.48
CA LYS A 154 19.02 -9.61 2.21
C LYS A 154 19.26 -8.87 3.52
N ALA A 155 19.80 -9.56 4.52
CA ALA A 155 20.10 -8.95 5.82
C ALA A 155 21.13 -7.80 5.75
N SER A 156 21.96 -7.76 4.71
CA SER A 156 22.93 -6.70 4.41
C SER A 156 22.36 -5.51 3.64
N ASP A 157 21.19 -5.68 3.01
CA ASP A 157 20.58 -4.63 2.19
C ASP A 157 20.02 -3.50 3.06
N PRO A 158 19.91 -2.28 2.54
CA PRO A 158 19.21 -1.21 3.23
C PRO A 158 17.73 -1.56 3.41
N TRP A 159 17.11 -1.06 4.46
CA TRP A 159 15.68 -1.13 4.64
C TRP A 159 14.97 -0.24 3.63
N LEU A 160 13.80 -0.66 3.17
CA LEU A 160 12.89 0.13 2.33
C LEU A 160 11.49 0.05 2.91
N ALA A 161 10.74 1.14 2.79
CA ALA A 161 9.35 1.19 3.21
C ALA A 161 8.45 0.57 2.15
N GLU A 162 7.67 -0.41 2.57
CA GLU A 162 6.67 -1.09 1.76
C GLU A 162 5.28 -0.47 1.93
N ARG A 163 4.98 0.01 3.15
CA ARG A 163 3.67 0.60 3.45
C ARG A 163 3.76 1.61 4.58
N ILE A 164 2.96 2.66 4.45
CA ILE A 164 2.67 3.64 5.50
C ILE A 164 1.18 3.52 5.81
N THR A 165 0.85 3.18 7.05
CA THR A 165 -0.54 2.99 7.50
C THR A 165 -0.90 4.08 8.50
N PRO A 166 -2.00 4.82 8.28
CA PRO A 166 -2.45 5.84 9.22
C PRO A 166 -2.91 5.24 10.54
N PRO A 167 -3.07 6.07 11.59
CA PRO A 167 -3.69 5.66 12.84
C PRO A 167 -5.06 5.01 12.58
N GLN A 168 -5.34 3.94 13.30
CA GLN A 168 -6.69 3.39 13.31
C GLN A 168 -7.50 4.20 14.33
N GLY A 169 -8.57 4.82 13.85
CA GLY A 169 -9.52 5.57 14.67
C GLY A 169 -10.40 4.65 15.50
#